data_79b61f7256fcd1ffbf67a54295bf07b4
#
_entry.id   79b61f7256fcd1ffbf67a54295bf07b4
#
_cell.length_a   1.000
_cell.length_b   1.000
_cell.length_c   1.000
_cell.angle_alpha   90.00
_cell.angle_beta   90.00
_cell.angle_gamma   90.00
#
_symmetry.space_group_name_H-M   'P 1'
#
loop_
_entity.id
_entity.type
_entity.pdbx_description
1 polymer ?
#
loop_
_entity_poly.entity_id
_entity_poly.type
_entity_poly.pdbx_seq_one_letter_code
_entity_poly.pdbx_strand_id
1 'polypeptide(L)'
;MLVIGVDEVGRGPLVGSVVAAAVAFPSGLLIDGLTDSKKLSEKKREALYEQITSECLWSIGQSSSYEIDQINILEATMLAMKRAVEKLKTELANNSQITSVLVDGNRCPDLENCRAIVKGDLTVPAISAASVIAKVTRDRQMVNLDQAYPGYGFARHKGYGTKAHLEALKNFGPIEGQHRFTFAPVKKLIRP
;
A
#
# COMPACT_ATOMS: atom_id res chain seq x y z
N MET A 1 -23.79 9.88 3.24
CA MET A 1 -23.35 8.64 2.57
C MET A 1 -21.83 8.66 2.48
N LEU A 2 -21.17 7.58 2.88
CA LEU A 2 -19.71 7.44 2.80
C LEU A 2 -19.34 6.39 1.77
N VAL A 3 -18.36 6.72 0.93
CA VAL A 3 -17.70 5.77 0.03
C VAL A 3 -16.33 5.47 0.61
N ILE A 4 -15.99 4.19 0.73
CA ILE A 4 -14.63 3.78 1.10
C ILE A 4 -13.85 3.53 -0.19
N GLY A 5 -12.78 4.31 -0.40
CA GLY A 5 -11.79 4.04 -1.44
C GLY A 5 -10.64 3.20 -0.91
N VAL A 6 -10.16 2.26 -1.70
CA VAL A 6 -9.07 1.35 -1.31
C VAL A 6 -8.05 1.24 -2.44
N ASP A 7 -6.77 1.35 -2.10
CA ASP A 7 -5.66 1.11 -3.01
C ASP A 7 -4.47 0.49 -2.27
N GLU A 8 -3.56 -0.14 -3.01
CA GLU A 8 -2.37 -0.78 -2.46
C GLU A 8 -1.07 -0.26 -3.07
N VAL A 9 0.00 -0.50 -2.35
CA VAL A 9 1.37 -0.24 -2.80
C VAL A 9 2.31 -1.34 -2.31
N GLY A 10 3.38 -1.57 -3.05
CA GLY A 10 4.42 -2.49 -2.61
C GLY A 10 4.25 -3.93 -3.08
N ARG A 11 3.55 -4.18 -4.20
CA ARG A 11 3.47 -5.53 -4.79
C ARG A 11 4.77 -5.99 -5.44
N GLY A 12 5.44 -5.11 -6.18
CA GLY A 12 6.66 -5.44 -6.93
C GLY A 12 8.00 -5.46 -6.17
N PRO A 13 8.18 -4.76 -5.04
CA PRO A 13 9.42 -4.79 -4.27
C PRO A 13 9.81 -6.18 -3.77
N LEU A 14 11.10 -6.38 -3.55
CA LEU A 14 11.69 -7.64 -3.04
C LEU A 14 11.68 -7.72 -1.50
N VAL A 15 11.32 -6.64 -0.82
CA VAL A 15 11.42 -6.49 0.64
C VAL A 15 10.20 -5.75 1.19
N GLY A 16 9.86 -6.05 2.44
CA GLY A 16 8.80 -5.40 3.21
C GLY A 16 7.39 -5.83 2.84
N SER A 17 6.43 -5.31 3.58
CA SER A 17 5.01 -5.61 3.45
C SER A 17 4.42 -5.08 2.14
N VAL A 18 3.35 -5.69 1.65
CA VAL A 18 2.36 -4.99 0.83
C VAL A 18 1.47 -4.18 1.77
N VAL A 19 1.21 -2.94 1.42
CA VAL A 19 0.45 -1.98 2.23
C VAL A 19 -0.78 -1.54 1.45
N ALA A 20 -1.95 -1.62 2.06
CA ALA A 20 -3.19 -1.07 1.53
C ALA A 20 -3.71 0.02 2.46
N ALA A 21 -4.33 1.04 1.90
CA ALA A 21 -5.08 2.04 2.65
C ALA A 21 -6.56 1.95 2.31
N ALA A 22 -7.39 2.23 3.29
CA ALA A 22 -8.81 2.48 3.13
C ALA A 22 -9.11 3.90 3.62
N VAL A 23 -9.82 4.67 2.80
CA VAL A 23 -10.19 6.07 3.11
C VAL A 23 -11.71 6.21 3.01
N ALA A 24 -12.34 6.62 4.10
CA ALA A 24 -13.75 6.99 4.10
C ALA A 24 -13.88 8.43 3.59
N PHE A 25 -14.33 8.56 2.35
CA PHE A 25 -14.41 9.83 1.65
C PHE A 25 -15.82 10.41 1.74
N PRO A 26 -16.02 11.56 2.41
CA PRO A 26 -17.33 12.18 2.55
C PRO A 26 -17.92 12.59 1.20
N SER A 27 -19.22 12.41 1.02
CA SER A 27 -19.92 12.90 -0.17
C SER A 27 -19.83 14.42 -0.26
N GLY A 28 -19.41 14.91 -1.41
CA GLY A 28 -19.24 16.37 -1.65
C GLY A 28 -17.90 16.96 -1.21
N LEU A 29 -17.03 16.19 -0.56
CA LEU A 29 -15.67 16.62 -0.30
C LEU A 29 -14.92 16.77 -1.62
N LEU A 30 -14.22 17.91 -1.78
CA LEU A 30 -13.34 18.17 -2.91
C LEU A 30 -11.92 18.40 -2.38
N ILE A 31 -11.00 17.56 -2.83
CA ILE A 31 -9.56 17.72 -2.58
C ILE A 31 -8.88 17.88 -3.94
N ASP A 32 -8.40 19.08 -4.21
CA ASP A 32 -7.78 19.41 -5.48
C ASP A 32 -6.45 18.68 -5.68
N GLY A 33 -6.23 18.21 -6.91
CA GLY A 33 -4.97 17.55 -7.28
C GLY A 33 -4.87 16.07 -6.94
N LEU A 34 -5.94 15.46 -6.43
CA LEU A 34 -6.00 14.00 -6.25
C LEU A 34 -5.86 13.29 -7.60
N THR A 35 -4.91 12.37 -7.68
CA THR A 35 -4.64 11.50 -8.83
C THR A 35 -3.75 10.33 -8.39
N ASP A 36 -3.37 9.45 -9.31
CA ASP A 36 -2.38 8.39 -9.09
C ASP A 36 -1.13 8.94 -8.36
N SER A 37 -0.87 8.44 -7.17
CA SER A 37 0.20 8.91 -6.29
C SER A 37 1.59 8.83 -6.91
N LYS A 38 1.80 7.96 -7.90
CA LYS A 38 3.06 7.79 -8.63
C LYS A 38 3.34 8.93 -9.60
N LYS A 39 2.29 9.67 -10.03
CA LYS A 39 2.40 10.84 -10.90
C LYS A 39 2.68 12.13 -10.13
N LEU A 40 2.51 12.11 -8.82
CA LEU A 40 2.74 13.25 -7.94
C LEU A 40 4.21 13.37 -7.55
N SER A 41 4.72 14.59 -7.46
CA SER A 41 6.00 14.85 -6.78
C SER A 41 5.88 14.51 -5.30
N GLU A 42 6.98 14.20 -4.64
CA GLU A 42 7.01 13.89 -3.19
C GLU A 42 6.36 15.03 -2.37
N LYS A 43 6.73 16.29 -2.65
CA LYS A 43 6.17 17.47 -1.98
C LYS A 43 4.64 17.57 -2.11
N LYS A 44 4.11 17.34 -3.32
CA LYS A 44 2.65 17.37 -3.54
C LYS A 44 1.96 16.21 -2.83
N ARG A 45 2.57 15.03 -2.84
CA ARG A 45 2.04 13.84 -2.19
C ARG A 45 2.00 13.99 -0.66
N GLU A 46 3.03 14.56 -0.05
CA GLU A 46 3.03 14.86 1.39
C GLU A 46 1.95 15.90 1.75
N ALA A 47 1.80 16.98 0.97
CA ALA A 47 0.74 17.97 1.21
C ALA A 47 -0.67 17.35 1.13
N LEU A 48 -0.91 16.48 0.13
CA LEU A 48 -2.17 15.76 0.01
C LEU A 48 -2.36 14.75 1.15
N TYR A 49 -1.29 14.08 1.59
CA TYR A 49 -1.35 13.19 2.74
C TYR A 49 -1.83 13.92 3.99
N GLU A 50 -1.27 15.08 4.31
CA GLU A 50 -1.69 15.91 5.45
C GLU A 50 -3.16 16.34 5.32
N GLN A 51 -3.58 16.78 4.15
CA GLN A 51 -4.96 17.18 3.92
C GLN A 51 -5.92 16.00 4.07
N ILE A 52 -5.65 14.85 3.42
CA ILE A 52 -6.50 13.67 3.51
C ILE A 52 -6.61 13.19 4.96
N THR A 53 -5.50 13.16 5.69
CA THR A 53 -5.50 12.67 7.09
C THR A 53 -6.24 13.60 8.04
N SER A 54 -6.37 14.88 7.72
CA SER A 54 -7.14 15.85 8.51
C SER A 54 -8.64 15.89 8.17
N GLU A 55 -9.02 15.56 6.93
CA GLU A 55 -10.39 15.70 6.43
C GLU A 55 -11.15 14.37 6.30
N CYS A 56 -10.44 13.24 6.28
CA CYS A 56 -11.01 11.91 6.10
C CYS A 56 -10.62 10.97 7.24
N LEU A 57 -11.51 10.03 7.58
CA LEU A 57 -11.11 8.84 8.34
C LEU A 57 -10.41 7.87 7.40
N TRP A 58 -9.34 7.27 7.88
CA TRP A 58 -8.52 6.37 7.11
C TRP A 58 -7.87 5.29 7.97
N SER A 59 -7.49 4.21 7.36
CA SER A 59 -6.79 3.12 8.01
C SER A 59 -5.80 2.45 7.08
N ILE A 60 -4.86 1.71 7.66
CA ILE A 60 -3.87 0.90 6.96
C ILE A 60 -4.08 -0.57 7.31
N GLY A 61 -4.04 -1.40 6.27
CA GLY A 61 -3.85 -2.84 6.35
C GLY A 61 -2.56 -3.26 5.68
N GLN A 62 -1.95 -4.31 6.18
CA GLN A 62 -0.66 -4.80 5.68
C GLN A 62 -0.64 -6.32 5.65
N SER A 63 0.14 -6.87 4.72
CA SER A 63 0.58 -8.26 4.77
C SER A 63 2.10 -8.31 4.68
N SER A 64 2.71 -8.99 5.63
CA SER A 64 4.16 -9.09 5.80
C SER A 64 4.84 -9.84 4.65
N SER A 65 6.17 -9.72 4.56
CA SER A 65 6.97 -10.54 3.63
C SER A 65 6.75 -12.04 3.87
N TYR A 66 6.62 -12.46 5.13
CA TYR A 66 6.32 -13.84 5.48
C TYR A 66 4.95 -14.29 4.94
N GLU A 67 3.89 -13.51 5.16
CA GLU A 67 2.56 -13.82 4.62
C GLU A 67 2.57 -13.85 3.08
N ILE A 68 3.28 -12.93 2.43
CA ILE A 68 3.45 -12.93 0.97
C ILE A 68 4.08 -14.24 0.50
N ASP A 69 5.09 -14.74 1.21
CA ASP A 69 5.75 -16.00 0.87
C ASP A 69 4.85 -17.22 1.08
N GLN A 70 3.89 -17.16 2.01
CA GLN A 70 2.95 -18.25 2.28
C GLN A 70 1.78 -18.29 1.28
N ILE A 71 1.16 -17.14 1.00
CA ILE A 71 -0.11 -17.09 0.25
C ILE A 71 0.00 -16.42 -1.13
N ASN A 72 1.19 -16.04 -1.57
CA ASN A 72 1.54 -15.24 -2.74
C ASN A 72 1.12 -13.77 -2.65
N ILE A 73 1.68 -12.94 -3.55
CA ILE A 73 1.48 -11.49 -3.53
C ILE A 73 0.04 -11.07 -3.85
N LEU A 74 -0.68 -11.82 -4.66
CA LEU A 74 -2.06 -11.48 -5.00
C LEU A 74 -2.97 -11.65 -3.79
N GLU A 75 -2.93 -12.80 -3.14
CA GLU A 75 -3.77 -13.07 -1.96
C GLU A 75 -3.32 -12.22 -0.75
N ALA A 76 -2.03 -11.95 -0.60
CA ALA A 76 -1.52 -11.03 0.40
C ALA A 76 -1.99 -9.59 0.17
N THR A 77 -2.14 -9.15 -1.08
CA THR A 77 -2.72 -7.86 -1.41
C THR A 77 -4.21 -7.80 -1.02
N MET A 78 -4.98 -8.83 -1.36
CA MET A 78 -6.40 -8.92 -0.97
C MET A 78 -6.56 -8.92 0.55
N LEU A 79 -5.70 -9.63 1.26
CA LEU A 79 -5.69 -9.66 2.73
C LEU A 79 -5.37 -8.28 3.33
N ALA A 80 -4.37 -7.57 2.78
CA ALA A 80 -4.04 -6.21 3.23
C ALA A 80 -5.20 -5.24 3.02
N MET A 81 -5.87 -5.29 1.86
CA MET A 81 -7.05 -4.48 1.57
C MET A 81 -8.21 -4.80 2.52
N LYS A 82 -8.48 -6.08 2.76
CA LYS A 82 -9.51 -6.52 3.70
C LYS A 82 -9.25 -5.97 5.10
N ARG A 83 -8.03 -6.13 5.62
CA ARG A 83 -7.59 -5.61 6.92
C ARG A 83 -7.76 -4.08 7.02
N ALA A 84 -7.43 -3.34 5.96
CA ALA A 84 -7.62 -1.89 5.93
C ALA A 84 -9.10 -1.53 6.08
N VAL A 85 -9.97 -2.14 5.28
CA VAL A 85 -11.42 -1.85 5.32
C VAL A 85 -12.06 -2.26 6.64
N GLU A 86 -11.74 -3.45 7.16
CA GLU A 86 -12.29 -3.93 8.44
C GLU A 86 -11.90 -3.02 9.60
N LYS A 87 -10.62 -2.61 9.65
CA LYS A 87 -10.15 -1.65 10.64
C LYS A 87 -10.89 -0.32 10.54
N LEU A 88 -11.03 0.24 9.33
CA LEU A 88 -11.76 1.49 9.13
C LEU A 88 -13.23 1.38 9.53
N LYS A 89 -13.89 0.26 9.20
CA LYS A 89 -15.28 0.00 9.61
C LYS A 89 -15.44 -0.01 11.13
N THR A 90 -14.46 -0.56 11.86
CA THR A 90 -14.47 -0.56 13.33
C THR A 90 -14.38 0.87 13.90
N GLU A 91 -13.58 1.73 13.28
CA GLU A 91 -13.42 3.14 13.70
C GLU A 91 -14.64 4.00 13.33
N LEU A 92 -15.32 3.66 12.24
CA LEU A 92 -16.56 4.33 11.82
C LEU A 92 -17.79 4.00 12.71
N ALA A 93 -17.62 3.09 13.68
CA ALA A 93 -18.67 2.48 14.51
C ALA A 93 -19.93 3.34 14.73
N ASN A 94 -21.09 2.80 14.36
CA ASN A 94 -22.46 3.15 14.71
C ASN A 94 -23.17 4.33 14.04
N ASN A 95 -22.49 5.24 13.31
CA ASN A 95 -23.18 6.45 12.78
C ASN A 95 -23.11 6.69 11.28
N SER A 96 -22.40 5.89 10.52
CA SER A 96 -22.19 6.16 9.10
C SER A 96 -22.68 5.03 8.22
N GLN A 97 -23.67 5.30 7.36
CA GLN A 97 -24.03 4.35 6.30
C GLN A 97 -22.93 4.32 5.24
N ILE A 98 -22.15 3.25 5.26
CA ILE A 98 -21.22 2.93 4.18
C ILE A 98 -22.06 2.43 3.01
N THR A 99 -22.00 3.14 1.88
CA THR A 99 -22.76 2.80 0.68
C THR A 99 -22.03 1.82 -0.22
N SER A 100 -20.71 1.93 -0.30
CA SER A 100 -19.87 1.04 -1.14
C SER A 100 -18.42 1.09 -0.74
N VAL A 101 -17.72 0.00 -1.03
CA VAL A 101 -16.25 -0.11 -0.99
C VAL A 101 -15.75 -0.16 -2.44
N LEU A 102 -14.97 0.81 -2.85
CA LEU A 102 -14.40 0.92 -4.19
C LEU A 102 -12.90 0.62 -4.13
N VAL A 103 -12.45 -0.36 -4.88
CA VAL A 103 -11.07 -0.86 -4.86
C VAL A 103 -10.41 -0.59 -6.19
N ASP A 104 -9.16 -0.11 -6.19
CA ASP A 104 -8.38 -0.03 -7.43
C ASP A 104 -8.10 -1.42 -8.00
N GLY A 105 -8.16 -1.52 -9.34
CA GLY A 105 -7.85 -2.75 -10.05
C GLY A 105 -9.07 -3.50 -10.57
N ASN A 106 -8.93 -4.80 -10.75
CA ASN A 106 -9.92 -5.67 -11.40
C ASN A 106 -10.47 -6.77 -10.48
N ARG A 107 -10.10 -6.77 -9.19
CA ARG A 107 -10.50 -7.80 -8.22
C ARG A 107 -10.83 -7.17 -6.87
N CYS A 108 -11.89 -7.65 -6.26
CA CYS A 108 -12.25 -7.30 -4.88
C CYS A 108 -11.69 -8.31 -3.90
N PRO A 109 -11.25 -7.85 -2.71
CA PRO A 109 -11.13 -8.75 -1.57
C PRO A 109 -12.51 -9.27 -1.14
N ASP A 110 -12.52 -10.31 -0.31
CA ASP A 110 -13.74 -10.86 0.29
C ASP A 110 -14.35 -9.86 1.27
N LEU A 111 -15.17 -8.95 0.74
CA LEU A 111 -15.86 -7.87 1.44
C LEU A 111 -17.25 -7.65 0.84
N GLU A 112 -18.22 -7.39 1.70
CA GLU A 112 -19.56 -7.00 1.26
C GLU A 112 -19.55 -5.62 0.59
N ASN A 113 -20.43 -5.43 -0.42
CA ASN A 113 -20.61 -4.19 -1.17
C ASN A 113 -19.32 -3.65 -1.81
N CYS A 114 -18.41 -4.56 -2.19
CA CYS A 114 -17.15 -4.22 -2.84
C CYS A 114 -17.28 -4.20 -4.36
N ARG A 115 -16.67 -3.19 -4.99
CA ARG A 115 -16.59 -3.05 -6.44
C ARG A 115 -15.17 -2.68 -6.86
N ALA A 116 -14.59 -3.46 -7.75
CA ALA A 116 -13.29 -3.16 -8.36
C ALA A 116 -13.45 -2.17 -9.52
N ILE A 117 -12.54 -1.20 -9.61
CA ILE A 117 -12.52 -0.16 -10.62
C ILE A 117 -11.13 -0.08 -11.22
N VAL A 118 -11.02 -0.46 -12.50
CA VAL A 118 -9.75 -0.39 -13.23
C VAL A 118 -9.31 1.07 -13.38
N LYS A 119 -8.10 1.39 -12.95
CA LYS A 119 -7.56 2.76 -12.88
C LYS A 119 -8.41 3.68 -12.01
N GLY A 120 -8.95 3.16 -10.93
CA GLY A 120 -9.76 3.91 -9.98
C GLY A 120 -8.97 5.02 -9.31
N ASP A 121 -7.67 4.83 -9.12
CA ASP A 121 -6.72 5.83 -8.62
C ASP A 121 -6.62 7.11 -9.48
N LEU A 122 -7.06 7.06 -10.74
CA LEU A 122 -7.15 8.20 -11.66
C LEU A 122 -8.55 8.81 -11.74
N THR A 123 -9.60 8.08 -11.40
CA THR A 123 -10.99 8.43 -11.75
C THR A 123 -11.91 8.57 -10.54
N VAL A 124 -11.53 8.00 -9.40
CA VAL A 124 -12.34 7.97 -8.16
C VAL A 124 -11.58 8.66 -7.04
N PRO A 125 -12.02 9.85 -6.57
CA PRO A 125 -11.29 10.61 -5.53
C PRO A 125 -10.99 9.80 -4.27
N ALA A 126 -11.91 8.96 -3.81
CA ALA A 126 -11.70 8.09 -2.64
C ALA A 126 -10.54 7.09 -2.84
N ILE A 127 -10.42 6.51 -4.04
CA ILE A 127 -9.33 5.59 -4.39
C ILE A 127 -8.02 6.37 -4.55
N SER A 128 -8.05 7.55 -5.20
CA SER A 128 -6.87 8.42 -5.32
C SER A 128 -6.34 8.83 -3.94
N ALA A 129 -7.23 9.15 -2.99
CA ALA A 129 -6.84 9.44 -1.61
C ALA A 129 -6.18 8.22 -0.93
N ALA A 130 -6.75 7.03 -1.09
CA ALA A 130 -6.16 5.79 -0.58
C ALA A 130 -4.77 5.52 -1.18
N SER A 131 -4.59 5.77 -2.49
CA SER A 131 -3.29 5.66 -3.18
C SER A 131 -2.22 6.54 -2.52
N VAL A 132 -2.55 7.79 -2.22
CA VAL A 132 -1.64 8.73 -1.53
C VAL A 132 -1.29 8.22 -0.13
N ILE A 133 -2.28 7.83 0.67
CA ILE A 133 -2.06 7.32 2.04
C ILE A 133 -1.19 6.07 2.04
N ALA A 134 -1.50 5.09 1.21
CA ALA A 134 -0.72 3.85 1.10
C ALA A 134 0.73 4.15 0.69
N LYS A 135 0.92 5.02 -0.32
CA LYS A 135 2.25 5.35 -0.87
C LYS A 135 3.13 6.05 0.16
N VAL A 136 2.63 7.10 0.82
CA VAL A 136 3.41 7.82 1.84
C VAL A 136 3.75 6.91 3.01
N THR A 137 2.78 6.14 3.49
CA THR A 137 2.99 5.19 4.59
C THR A 137 4.11 4.21 4.26
N ARG A 138 4.07 3.58 3.09
CA ARG A 138 5.08 2.60 2.71
C ARG A 138 6.45 3.23 2.44
N ASP A 139 6.50 4.40 1.84
CA ASP A 139 7.77 5.08 1.60
C ASP A 139 8.48 5.43 2.92
N ARG A 140 7.72 5.86 3.95
CA ARG A 140 8.24 6.09 5.32
C ARG A 140 8.72 4.79 5.97
N GLN A 141 8.03 3.67 5.78
CA GLN A 141 8.50 2.34 6.24
C GLN A 141 9.84 1.97 5.60
N MET A 142 10.04 2.26 4.32
CA MET A 142 11.31 1.98 3.63
C MET A 142 12.46 2.88 4.12
N VAL A 143 12.17 4.12 4.52
CA VAL A 143 13.16 4.99 5.17
C VAL A 143 13.57 4.43 6.53
N ASN A 144 12.61 3.99 7.34
CA ASN A 144 12.89 3.37 8.64
C ASN A 144 13.69 2.06 8.48
N LEU A 145 13.35 1.26 7.48
CA LEU A 145 14.05 0.02 7.19
C LEU A 145 15.51 0.28 6.74
N ASP A 146 15.74 1.36 5.99
CA ASP A 146 17.08 1.77 5.57
C ASP A 146 17.97 2.15 6.75
N GLN A 147 17.38 2.81 7.75
CA GLN A 147 18.08 3.12 9.01
C GLN A 147 18.43 1.86 9.82
N ALA A 148 17.53 0.89 9.85
CA ALA A 148 17.74 -0.38 10.55
C ALA A 148 18.76 -1.30 9.85
N TYR A 149 18.85 -1.21 8.53
CA TYR A 149 19.72 -2.04 7.70
C TYR A 149 20.51 -1.18 6.72
N PRO A 150 21.49 -0.41 7.19
CA PRO A 150 22.31 0.44 6.33
C PRO A 150 23.10 -0.39 5.31
N GLY A 151 23.27 0.16 4.13
CA GLY A 151 23.99 -0.48 3.02
C GLY A 151 23.09 -1.12 1.95
N TYR A 152 21.82 -1.39 2.24
CA TYR A 152 20.88 -1.89 1.23
C TYR A 152 20.31 -0.78 0.34
N GLY A 153 20.15 0.45 0.86
CA GLY A 153 19.66 1.61 0.11
C GLY A 153 18.13 1.63 -0.06
N PHE A 154 17.39 1.08 0.91
CA PHE A 154 15.91 0.98 0.85
C PHE A 154 15.22 2.33 0.76
N ALA A 155 15.76 3.36 1.41
CA ALA A 155 15.22 4.72 1.30
C ALA A 155 15.23 5.25 -0.13
N ARG A 156 16.19 4.84 -0.95
CA ARG A 156 16.34 5.30 -2.33
C ARG A 156 15.45 4.54 -3.30
N HIS A 157 15.52 3.22 -3.32
CA HIS A 157 14.82 2.38 -4.30
C HIS A 157 13.54 1.75 -3.77
N LYS A 158 13.13 2.07 -2.54
CA LYS A 158 11.87 1.62 -1.91
C LYS A 158 11.65 0.10 -1.95
N GLY A 159 12.76 -0.66 -1.95
CA GLY A 159 12.74 -2.11 -1.97
C GLY A 159 12.60 -2.76 -3.34
N TYR A 160 12.50 -1.98 -4.42
CA TYR A 160 12.47 -2.53 -5.77
C TYR A 160 13.80 -3.18 -6.16
N GLY A 161 13.74 -4.19 -7.02
CA GLY A 161 14.90 -4.95 -7.50
C GLY A 161 15.79 -4.20 -8.49
N THR A 162 16.24 -3.01 -8.11
CA THR A 162 17.21 -2.22 -8.89
C THR A 162 18.59 -2.88 -8.86
N LYS A 163 19.47 -2.45 -9.77
CA LYS A 163 20.86 -2.94 -9.78
C LYS A 163 21.55 -2.79 -8.41
N ALA A 164 21.37 -1.63 -7.76
CA ALA A 164 21.91 -1.37 -6.43
C ALA A 164 21.39 -2.34 -5.36
N HIS A 165 20.06 -2.61 -5.36
CA HIS A 165 19.46 -3.56 -4.43
C HIS A 165 19.96 -4.99 -4.67
N LEU A 166 20.09 -5.41 -5.93
CA LEU A 166 20.61 -6.74 -6.27
C LEU A 166 22.09 -6.89 -5.91
N GLU A 167 22.89 -5.84 -6.02
CA GLU A 167 24.27 -5.81 -5.55
C GLU A 167 24.36 -5.89 -4.01
N ALA A 168 23.52 -5.14 -3.29
CA ALA A 168 23.45 -5.23 -1.84
C ALA A 168 23.05 -6.64 -1.38
N LEU A 169 22.08 -7.26 -2.03
CA LEU A 169 21.68 -8.65 -1.76
C LEU A 169 22.82 -9.65 -1.98
N LYS A 170 23.67 -9.44 -2.98
CA LYS A 170 24.86 -10.30 -3.22
C LYS A 170 25.91 -10.12 -2.12
N ASN A 171 26.08 -8.89 -1.64
CA ASN A 171 27.13 -8.56 -0.68
C ASN A 171 26.74 -8.91 0.77
N PHE A 172 25.48 -8.70 1.14
CA PHE A 172 24.99 -8.81 2.52
C PHE A 172 24.00 -9.96 2.73
N GLY A 173 23.51 -10.57 1.64
CA GLY A 173 22.46 -11.58 1.71
C GLY A 173 21.06 -11.01 1.90
N PRO A 174 20.01 -11.84 1.85
CA PRO A 174 18.67 -11.45 2.19
C PRO A 174 18.46 -11.36 3.71
N ILE A 175 17.69 -10.37 4.16
CA ILE A 175 17.32 -10.18 5.56
C ILE A 175 16.09 -11.05 5.85
N GLU A 176 16.19 -11.96 6.82
CA GLU A 176 15.08 -12.78 7.27
C GLU A 176 13.94 -11.90 7.83
N GLY A 177 12.69 -12.26 7.53
CA GLY A 177 11.51 -11.51 7.94
C GLY A 177 11.29 -10.20 7.18
N GLN A 178 12.25 -9.75 6.36
CA GLN A 178 12.12 -8.54 5.54
C GLN A 178 12.04 -8.85 4.06
N HIS A 179 12.96 -9.66 3.51
CA HIS A 179 12.93 -10.03 2.11
C HIS A 179 11.88 -11.12 1.82
N ARG A 180 11.36 -11.09 0.60
CA ARG A 180 10.38 -12.05 0.08
C ARG A 180 11.11 -13.19 -0.60
N PHE A 181 11.25 -14.29 0.11
CA PHE A 181 12.09 -15.43 -0.32
C PHE A 181 11.52 -16.19 -1.52
N THR A 182 10.22 -16.07 -1.78
CA THR A 182 9.59 -16.65 -2.98
C THR A 182 9.80 -15.84 -4.25
N PHE A 183 10.21 -14.57 -4.13
CA PHE A 183 10.48 -13.71 -5.29
C PHE A 183 11.76 -14.11 -6.00
N ALA A 184 11.70 -14.26 -7.32
CA ALA A 184 12.76 -14.86 -8.12
C ALA A 184 14.17 -14.30 -7.87
N PRO A 185 14.39 -12.97 -7.75
CA PRO A 185 15.73 -12.45 -7.47
C PRO A 185 16.29 -12.87 -6.11
N VAL A 186 15.46 -12.94 -5.07
CA VAL A 186 15.84 -13.37 -3.72
C VAL A 186 16.04 -14.88 -3.69
N LYS A 187 15.07 -15.64 -4.25
CA LYS A 187 15.10 -17.10 -4.30
C LYS A 187 16.36 -17.66 -4.94
N LYS A 188 16.88 -16.99 -5.98
CA LYS A 188 18.12 -17.41 -6.68
C LYS A 188 19.37 -17.30 -5.82
N LEU A 189 19.37 -16.46 -4.79
CA LEU A 189 20.52 -16.25 -3.90
C LEU A 189 20.57 -17.25 -2.74
N ILE A 190 19.45 -17.88 -2.40
CA ILE A 190 19.34 -18.85 -1.31
C ILE A 190 19.33 -20.31 -1.76
N ARG A 191 19.22 -20.55 -3.06
CA ARG A 191 19.40 -21.88 -3.65
C ARG A 191 20.73 -21.90 -4.39
N PRO A 192 21.71 -22.69 -3.94
CA PRO A 192 22.93 -22.96 -4.71
C PRO A 192 22.60 -23.68 -6.01
#